data_ea63c85263bb1f65a579a418d7923237
#
_entry.id   ea63c85263bb1f65a579a418d7923237
#
_cell.length_a   1.000
_cell.length_b   1.000
_cell.length_c   1.000
_cell.angle_alpha   90.00
_cell.angle_beta   90.00
_cell.angle_gamma   90.00
#
_symmetry.space_group_name_H-M   'P 1'
#
loop_
_entity.id
_entity.type
_entity.pdbx_description
1 polymer ?
#
loop_
_entity_poly.entity_id
_entity_poly.type
_entity_poly.pdbx_seq_one_letter_code
_entity_poly.pdbx_strand_id
1 'polypeptide(L)' 'MIHVFLLFVYVGIGEDKRLVSNDMYFHSIIDCVFYAERLHKQGNTITAYCLPKLVDEDVRAY' A
#
# COMPACT_ATOMS: atom_id res chain seq x y z
N MET A 1 11.09 -16.86 5.04
CA MET A 1 10.29 -15.85 4.34
C MET A 1 8.87 -15.80 4.87
N ILE A 2 8.32 -14.63 4.97
CA ILE A 2 6.96 -14.45 5.46
C ILE A 2 6.10 -13.76 4.39
N HIS A 3 4.80 -14.04 4.44
CA HIS A 3 3.82 -13.38 3.59
C HIS A 3 3.39 -12.08 4.22
N VAL A 4 3.50 -11.00 3.45
CA VAL A 4 3.04 -9.68 3.86
C VAL A 4 2.27 -9.06 2.70
N PHE A 5 1.67 -7.90 2.94
CA PHE A 5 0.95 -7.15 1.93
C PHE A 5 1.61 -5.80 1.75
N LEU A 6 2.05 -5.55 0.53
CA LEU A 6 2.72 -4.30 0.19
C LEU A 6 1.68 -3.29 -0.28
N LEU A 7 1.69 -2.13 0.36
CA LEU A 7 0.80 -1.04 0.00
C LEU A 7 1.48 -0.14 -1.03
N PHE A 8 0.81 0.02 -2.17
CA PHE A 8 1.22 0.97 -3.20
C PHE A 8 0.32 2.19 -3.12
N VAL A 9 0.92 3.37 -3.12
CA VAL A 9 0.16 4.63 -3.09
C VAL A 9 0.57 5.46 -4.29
N TYR A 10 -0.43 5.83 -5.09
CA TYR A 10 -0.26 6.70 -6.25
C TYR A 10 -1.03 7.98 -6.04
N VAL A 11 -0.46 9.09 -6.51
CA VAL A 11 -1.12 10.39 -6.48
C VAL A 11 -1.15 10.96 -7.90
N GLY A 12 -2.28 11.53 -8.28
CA GLY A 12 -2.47 12.13 -9.58
C GLY A 12 -3.60 11.52 -10.38
N ILE A 13 -3.89 12.11 -11.53
CA ILE A 13 -4.97 11.70 -12.42
C ILE A 13 -4.38 11.38 -13.79
N GLY A 14 -4.78 10.25 -14.36
CA GLY A 14 -4.38 9.87 -15.72
C GLY A 14 -2.87 9.76 -15.86
N GLU A 15 -2.31 10.49 -16.82
CA GLU A 15 -0.89 10.44 -17.11
C GLU A 15 -0.01 11.08 -16.04
N ASP A 16 -0.59 11.92 -15.19
CA ASP A 16 0.11 12.58 -14.10
C ASP A 16 0.22 11.70 -12.85
N LYS A 17 -0.30 10.49 -12.89
CA LYS A 17 -0.28 9.57 -11.78
C LYS A 17 1.14 9.16 -11.44
N ARG A 18 1.52 9.32 -10.18
CA ARG A 18 2.87 9.01 -9.70
C ARG A 18 2.84 8.07 -8.51
N LEU A 19 3.76 7.13 -8.49
CA LEU A 19 3.98 6.28 -7.33
C LEU A 19 4.71 7.12 -6.25
N VAL A 20 4.07 7.32 -5.11
CA VAL A 20 4.65 8.11 -4.03
C VAL A 20 5.08 7.26 -2.84
N SER A 21 4.55 6.04 -2.72
CA SER A 21 4.95 5.13 -1.66
C SER A 21 4.77 3.69 -2.12
N ASN A 22 5.77 2.86 -1.83
CA ASN A 22 5.72 1.43 -2.12
C ASN A 22 6.56 0.62 -1.13
N ASP A 23 6.75 1.14 0.07
CA ASP A 23 7.61 0.51 1.08
C ASP A 23 6.89 0.19 2.38
N MET A 24 5.58 0.31 2.42
CA MET A 24 4.80 -0.04 3.60
C MET A 24 4.29 -1.47 3.50
N TYR A 25 4.68 -2.27 4.49
CA TYR A 25 4.29 -3.68 4.55
C TYR A 25 3.35 -3.91 5.72
N PHE A 26 2.35 -4.75 5.50
CA PHE A 26 1.37 -5.13 6.52
C PHE A 26 1.31 -6.64 6.65
N HIS A 27 1.21 -7.14 7.88
CA HIS A 27 1.03 -8.57 8.11
C HIS A 27 -0.36 -9.05 7.75
N SER A 28 -1.36 -8.18 7.86
CA SER A 28 -2.76 -8.50 7.60
C SER A 28 -3.27 -7.75 6.39
N ILE A 29 -3.97 -8.46 5.49
CA ILE A 29 -4.64 -7.84 4.35
C ILE A 29 -5.70 -6.84 4.82
N ILE A 30 -6.37 -7.15 5.93
CA ILE A 30 -7.41 -6.27 6.47
C ILE A 30 -6.82 -4.92 6.88
N ASP A 31 -5.67 -4.94 7.55
CA ASP A 31 -5.00 -3.70 7.95
C ASP A 31 -4.53 -2.89 6.74
N CYS A 32 -3.99 -3.57 5.75
CA CYS A 32 -3.53 -2.92 4.52
C CYS A 32 -4.70 -2.25 3.78
N VAL A 33 -5.80 -2.98 3.60
CA VAL A 33 -6.99 -2.46 2.92
C VAL A 33 -7.61 -1.31 3.70
N PHE A 34 -7.66 -1.44 5.03
CA PHE A 34 -8.18 -0.38 5.88
C PHE A 34 -7.39 0.92 5.72
N TYR A 35 -6.08 0.81 5.68
CA TYR A 35 -5.20 1.95 5.47
C TYR A 35 -5.40 2.56 4.08
N ALA A 36 -5.50 1.70 3.06
CA ALA A 36 -5.73 2.15 1.70
C ALA A 36 -7.06 2.92 1.58
N GLU A 37 -8.11 2.44 2.22
CA GLU A 37 -9.40 3.12 2.23
C GLU A 37 -9.33 4.49 2.90
N ARG A 38 -8.57 4.61 3.98
CA ARG A 38 -8.38 5.90 4.63
C ARG A 38 -7.70 6.90 3.72
N LEU A 39 -6.72 6.45 2.95
CA LEU A 39 -6.03 7.31 1.99
C LEU A 39 -6.98 7.76 0.87
N HIS A 40 -7.84 6.88 0.39
CA HIS A 40 -8.85 7.24 -0.63
C HIS A 40 -9.80 8.34 -0.14
N LYS A 41 -10.11 8.35 1.15
CA LYS A 41 -10.99 9.36 1.73
C LYS A 41 -10.32 10.71 1.89
N GLN A 42 -9.00 10.77 1.88
CA GLN A 42 -8.26 12.03 2.07
C GLN A 42 -8.14 12.85 0.79
N GLY A 43 -8.34 12.25 -0.38
CA GLY A 43 -8.25 12.99 -1.62
C GLY A 43 -8.74 12.17 -2.80
N ASN A 44 -9.33 12.86 -3.77
CA ASN A 44 -9.88 12.22 -4.97
C ASN A 44 -8.81 11.73 -5.94
N THR A 45 -7.57 12.22 -5.77
CA THR A 45 -6.47 11.89 -6.66
C THR A 45 -5.56 10.81 -6.10
N ILE A 46 -5.88 10.27 -4.91
CA ILE A 46 -5.07 9.25 -4.26
C ILE A 46 -5.61 7.87 -4.63
N THR A 47 -4.75 7.02 -5.17
CA THR A 47 -5.05 5.62 -5.45
C THR A 47 -4.13 4.76 -4.60
N ALA A 48 -4.71 3.81 -3.86
CA ALA A 48 -3.93 2.91 -3.04
C ALA A 48 -4.46 1.49 -3.19
N TYR A 49 -3.54 0.52 -3.24
CA TYR A 49 -3.93 -0.89 -3.30
C TYR A 49 -2.86 -1.76 -2.63
N CYS A 50 -3.26 -2.97 -2.29
CA CYS A 50 -2.43 -3.92 -1.58
C CYS A 50 -2.13 -5.12 -2.47
N LEU A 51 -0.87 -5.55 -2.49
CA LEU A 51 -0.45 -6.75 -3.21
C LEU A 51 0.27 -7.69 -2.27
N PRO A 52 0.03 -9.00 -2.37
CA PRO A 52 0.77 -9.96 -1.57
C PRO A 52 2.22 -10.03 -2.00
N LYS A 53 3.11 -10.21 -1.02
CA LYS A 53 4.53 -10.31 -1.30
C LYS A 53 5.20 -11.20 -0.26
N LEU A 54 6.21 -11.96 -0.70
CA LEU A 54 7.08 -12.71 0.19
C LEU A 54 8.32 -11.88 0.49
N VAL A 55 8.64 -11.72 1.78
CA VAL A 55 9.79 -10.95 2.22
C VAL A 55 10.56 -11.72 3.28
N ASP A 56 11.80 -11.31 3.51
CA ASP A 56 12.61 -11.87 4.59
C ASP A 56 12.01 -11.50 5.95
N GLU A 57 12.29 -12.33 6.95
CA GLU A 57 11.79 -12.11 8.30
C GLU A 57 12.30 -10.81 8.92
N ASP A 58 13.39 -10.26 8.41
CA ASP A 58 13.97 -9.01 8.90
C ASP A 58 13.21 -7.77 8.43
N VAL A 59 12.31 -7.92 7.45
CA VAL A 59 11.54 -6.80 6.94
C VAL A 59 10.47 -6.41 7.94
N ARG A 60 10.42 -5.11 8.26
CA ARG A 60 9.40 -4.59 9.16
C ARG A 60 8.06 -4.50 8.46
N ALA A 61 7.03 -4.99 9.15
CA ALA A 61 5.64 -4.88 8.69
C ALA A 61 4.74 -4.44 9.84
N TYR A 62 3.68 -3.77 9.48
CA TYR A 62 2.69 -3.28 10.44
C TYR A 62 1.60 -4.28 10.72
#